data_033f68ba4c91432afda69db667b4f3d0
#
_entry.id   033f68ba4c91432afda69db667b4f3d0
#
_cell.length_a   1.000
_cell.length_b   1.000
_cell.length_c   1.000
_cell.angle_alpha   90.00
_cell.angle_beta   90.00
_cell.angle_gamma   90.00
#
_symmetry.space_group_name_H-M   'P 1'
#
loop_
_entity.id
_entity.type
_entity.pdbx_description
1 polymer ?
#
loop_
_entity_poly.entity_id
_entity_poly.type
_entity_poly.pdbx_seq_one_letter_code
_entity_poly.pdbx_strand_id
1 'polypeptide(L)'
;MKIFFKTIQVISVGLLLLPAFQASASSHREAPLIANDPLADNTDVYAFRSPDDPSTITIIANYIPAELPHGGPNYNTFGEHIRYEIHIDNDASKPGDEIVYRFTFSRVNEDPTTFFNIRLGKINLKTTYRLERSTDGGQSFETVVVEGMVPPAYIGPRSIEGGAGLGAVYEDLIAQAIETSSTGEKVFCGPADDPFFVDLGGIFDLGNAPRQNGDPRDGLARYN
;
A
#
# COMPACT_ATOMS: atom_id res chain seq x y z
N MET A 1 -33.19 -27.46 41.79
CA MET A 1 -32.65 -27.94 40.51
C MET A 1 -33.15 -27.13 39.28
N LYS A 2 -34.38 -26.65 39.24
CA LYS A 2 -34.89 -25.86 38.08
C LYS A 2 -34.36 -24.43 38.00
N ILE A 3 -33.91 -23.81 39.07
CA ILE A 3 -33.37 -22.44 39.10
C ILE A 3 -31.93 -22.40 38.52
N PHE A 4 -31.15 -23.42 38.79
CA PHE A 4 -29.76 -23.53 38.32
C PHE A 4 -29.67 -23.65 36.78
N PHE A 5 -30.60 -24.35 36.14
CA PHE A 5 -30.64 -24.47 34.69
C PHE A 5 -31.02 -23.17 33.96
N LYS A 6 -31.90 -22.35 34.56
CA LYS A 6 -32.26 -21.05 33.97
C LYS A 6 -31.12 -20.06 34.01
N THR A 7 -30.32 -20.08 35.08
CA THR A 7 -29.17 -19.18 35.25
C THR A 7 -28.06 -19.53 34.27
N ILE A 8 -27.82 -20.79 34.04
CA ILE A 8 -26.82 -21.25 33.05
C ILE A 8 -27.24 -20.88 31.60
N GLN A 9 -28.53 -21.00 31.27
CA GLN A 9 -29.01 -20.60 29.94
C GLN A 9 -28.89 -19.08 29.70
N VAL A 10 -29.13 -18.25 30.68
CA VAL A 10 -28.98 -16.79 30.58
C VAL A 10 -27.51 -16.39 30.41
N ILE A 11 -26.61 -17.06 31.13
CA ILE A 11 -25.16 -16.82 30.98
C ILE A 11 -24.65 -17.27 29.62
N SER A 12 -25.14 -18.41 29.08
CA SER A 12 -24.74 -18.92 27.76
C SER A 12 -25.25 -18.03 26.63
N VAL A 13 -26.46 -17.46 26.74
CA VAL A 13 -26.98 -16.51 25.75
C VAL A 13 -26.29 -15.15 25.85
N GLY A 14 -25.93 -14.70 27.06
CA GLY A 14 -25.15 -13.47 27.26
C GLY A 14 -23.74 -13.54 26.69
N LEU A 15 -23.12 -14.72 26.69
CA LEU A 15 -21.78 -14.92 26.12
C LEU A 15 -21.79 -14.95 24.58
N LEU A 16 -22.91 -15.31 23.96
CA LEU A 16 -23.10 -15.29 22.50
C LEU A 16 -23.43 -13.90 21.94
N LEU A 17 -23.73 -12.94 22.80
CA LEU A 17 -24.03 -11.54 22.45
C LEU A 17 -22.86 -10.57 22.70
N LEU A 18 -21.68 -11.08 23.03
CA LEU A 18 -20.49 -10.24 22.97
C LEU A 18 -20.31 -9.81 21.53
N PRO A 19 -20.27 -8.49 21.24
CA PRO A 19 -19.93 -8.05 19.90
C PRO A 19 -18.58 -8.68 19.56
N ALA A 20 -18.55 -9.47 18.48
CA ALA A 20 -17.30 -9.87 17.88
C ALA A 20 -16.63 -8.56 17.46
N PHE A 21 -15.67 -8.10 18.24
CA PHE A 21 -14.76 -7.07 17.77
C PHE A 21 -14.13 -7.64 16.51
N GLN A 22 -14.50 -7.09 15.38
CA GLN A 22 -13.79 -7.38 14.15
C GLN A 22 -12.38 -6.84 14.38
N ALA A 23 -11.45 -7.74 14.64
CA ALA A 23 -10.04 -7.41 14.55
C ALA A 23 -9.82 -7.08 13.08
N SER A 24 -9.68 -5.80 12.74
CA SER A 24 -9.11 -5.40 11.47
C SER A 24 -7.66 -5.89 11.49
N ALA A 25 -7.41 -7.00 10.83
CA ALA A 25 -6.07 -7.47 10.60
C ALA A 25 -5.59 -6.91 9.26
N SER A 26 -4.35 -6.48 9.21
CA SER A 26 -3.68 -6.17 7.96
C SER A 26 -3.66 -7.41 7.07
N SER A 27 -3.96 -7.24 5.79
CA SER A 27 -4.08 -8.32 4.82
C SER A 27 -3.07 -8.11 3.70
N HIS A 28 -2.24 -9.13 3.46
CA HIS A 28 -1.19 -9.11 2.47
C HIS A 28 -1.45 -10.20 1.42
N ARG A 29 -2.31 -9.90 0.43
CA ARG A 29 -2.61 -10.79 -0.70
C ARG A 29 -3.35 -12.09 -0.34
N GLU A 30 -3.51 -12.40 0.92
CA GLU A 30 -4.17 -13.61 1.42
C GLU A 30 -5.68 -13.45 1.59
N ALA A 31 -6.18 -12.22 1.62
CA ALA A 31 -7.61 -11.98 1.75
C ALA A 31 -8.34 -12.43 0.49
N PRO A 32 -9.27 -13.38 0.56
CA PRO A 32 -9.92 -13.95 -0.63
C PRO A 32 -10.77 -12.93 -1.41
N LEU A 33 -11.23 -11.87 -0.75
CA LEU A 33 -12.04 -10.83 -1.40
C LEU A 33 -11.25 -9.99 -2.40
N ILE A 34 -9.94 -9.81 -2.18
CA ILE A 34 -9.09 -8.96 -3.02
C ILE A 34 -8.07 -9.76 -3.84
N ALA A 35 -7.92 -11.06 -3.60
CA ALA A 35 -6.92 -11.90 -4.24
C ALA A 35 -6.98 -11.89 -5.78
N ASN A 36 -8.14 -11.59 -6.36
CA ASN A 36 -8.35 -11.50 -7.80
C ASN A 36 -8.11 -10.10 -8.38
N ASP A 37 -7.86 -9.10 -7.53
CA ASP A 37 -7.59 -7.71 -7.94
C ASP A 37 -6.38 -7.14 -7.17
N PRO A 38 -5.19 -7.71 -7.38
CA PRO A 38 -4.01 -7.37 -6.58
C PRO A 38 -3.57 -5.92 -6.75
N LEU A 39 -3.95 -5.23 -7.82
CA LEU A 39 -3.61 -3.81 -7.99
C LEU A 39 -4.43 -2.90 -7.06
N ALA A 40 -5.58 -3.36 -6.58
CA ALA A 40 -6.41 -2.64 -5.62
C ALA A 40 -6.17 -3.08 -4.17
N ASP A 41 -5.29 -4.05 -3.94
CA ASP A 41 -5.03 -4.62 -2.63
C ASP A 41 -4.26 -3.62 -1.76
N ASN A 42 -4.96 -3.01 -0.80
CA ASN A 42 -4.37 -2.16 0.22
C ASN A 42 -3.85 -3.02 1.36
N THR A 43 -2.56 -3.00 1.60
CA THR A 43 -1.91 -3.85 2.59
C THR A 43 -1.82 -3.19 3.95
N ASP A 44 -1.23 -2.00 4.01
CA ASP A 44 -0.99 -1.29 5.25
C ASP A 44 -1.27 0.19 5.13
N VAL A 45 -1.71 0.79 6.25
CA VAL A 45 -1.87 2.24 6.39
C VAL A 45 -1.14 2.69 7.64
N TYR A 46 -0.25 3.66 7.48
CA TYR A 46 0.48 4.29 8.57
C TYR A 46 0.11 5.77 8.64
N ALA A 47 -0.12 6.28 9.85
CA ALA A 47 -0.32 7.70 10.08
C ALA A 47 0.42 8.11 11.35
N PHE A 48 1.34 9.07 11.22
CA PHE A 48 2.17 9.51 12.34
C PHE A 48 2.61 10.96 12.17
N ARG A 49 3.03 11.57 13.27
CA ARG A 49 3.64 12.90 13.23
C ARG A 49 5.00 12.80 12.54
N SER A 50 5.23 13.65 11.54
CA SER A 50 6.46 13.63 10.76
C SER A 50 7.69 13.87 11.64
N PRO A 51 8.73 13.03 11.56
CA PRO A 51 9.92 13.19 12.38
C PRO A 51 10.69 14.47 12.09
N ASP A 52 10.76 14.88 10.83
CA ASP A 52 11.54 16.03 10.37
C ASP A 52 10.81 17.36 10.61
N ASP A 53 9.48 17.34 10.59
CA ASP A 53 8.63 18.50 10.87
C ASP A 53 7.43 18.09 11.73
N PRO A 54 7.53 18.21 13.06
CA PRO A 54 6.47 17.83 13.98
C PRO A 54 5.17 18.63 13.87
N SER A 55 5.12 19.66 13.04
CA SER A 55 3.89 20.39 12.72
C SER A 55 3.07 19.71 11.62
N THR A 56 3.59 18.67 10.98
CA THR A 56 2.98 17.93 9.91
C THR A 56 2.69 16.47 10.29
N ILE A 57 1.85 15.83 9.49
CA ILE A 57 1.51 14.41 9.59
C ILE A 57 1.96 13.72 8.30
N THR A 58 2.59 12.57 8.44
CA THR A 58 2.87 11.66 7.33
C THR A 58 1.81 10.56 7.31
N ILE A 59 1.21 10.34 6.15
CA ILE A 59 0.29 9.24 5.89
C ILE A 59 0.87 8.40 4.77
N ILE A 60 0.94 7.09 4.99
CA ILE A 60 1.42 6.11 4.02
C ILE A 60 0.32 5.08 3.81
N ALA A 61 -0.06 4.84 2.57
CA ALA A 61 -0.96 3.77 2.18
C ALA A 61 -0.23 2.86 1.19
N ASN A 62 0.01 1.62 1.58
CA ASN A 62 0.69 0.62 0.78
C ASN A 62 -0.31 -0.22 0.00
N TYR A 63 0.04 -0.53 -1.23
CA TYR A 63 -0.76 -1.33 -2.16
C TYR A 63 0.13 -2.35 -2.86
N ILE A 64 -0.50 -3.38 -3.42
CA ILE A 64 0.16 -4.41 -4.23
C ILE A 64 1.20 -5.17 -3.42
N PRO A 65 0.78 -6.09 -2.56
CA PRO A 65 1.65 -6.78 -1.62
C PRO A 65 2.66 -7.69 -2.32
N ALA A 66 3.79 -7.89 -1.66
CA ALA A 66 4.81 -8.86 -2.04
C ALA A 66 5.21 -8.76 -3.53
N GLU A 67 5.62 -7.58 -3.96
CA GLU A 67 6.05 -7.29 -5.33
C GLU A 67 7.30 -8.09 -5.74
N LEU A 68 7.15 -9.41 -5.81
CA LEU A 68 8.23 -10.29 -6.18
C LEU A 68 8.64 -10.09 -7.64
N PRO A 69 9.94 -10.08 -7.97
CA PRO A 69 10.42 -9.90 -9.34
C PRO A 69 10.27 -11.19 -10.17
N HIS A 70 9.16 -11.89 -10.03
CA HIS A 70 8.88 -13.11 -10.79
C HIS A 70 8.04 -12.78 -12.03
N GLY A 71 8.22 -13.52 -13.10
CA GLY A 71 7.45 -13.36 -14.31
C GLY A 71 8.02 -12.36 -15.31
N GLY A 72 9.29 -11.98 -15.17
CA GLY A 72 10.02 -11.20 -16.16
C GLY A 72 9.54 -9.75 -16.24
N PRO A 73 8.99 -9.29 -17.40
CA PRO A 73 8.64 -7.88 -17.60
C PRO A 73 7.39 -7.41 -16.84
N ASN A 74 6.73 -8.28 -16.10
CA ASN A 74 5.51 -7.95 -15.34
C ASN A 74 5.88 -7.26 -14.02
N TYR A 75 6.24 -5.99 -14.14
CA TYR A 75 6.47 -5.14 -12.99
C TYR A 75 5.16 -4.62 -12.45
N ASN A 76 5.06 -4.55 -11.15
CA ASN A 76 3.88 -4.05 -10.47
C ASN A 76 3.75 -2.54 -10.73
N THR A 77 2.54 -2.10 -11.01
CA THR A 77 2.21 -0.70 -11.28
C THR A 77 0.83 -0.40 -10.73
N PHE A 78 0.58 0.84 -10.36
CA PHE A 78 -0.77 1.27 -10.02
C PHE A 78 -1.76 1.04 -11.17
N GLY A 79 -2.99 0.65 -10.84
CA GLY A 79 -4.04 0.36 -11.81
C GLY A 79 -4.66 1.63 -12.38
N GLU A 80 -4.78 1.72 -13.73
CA GLU A 80 -5.39 2.88 -14.40
C GLU A 80 -6.90 2.98 -14.21
N HIS A 81 -7.55 1.88 -13.82
CA HIS A 81 -9.01 1.82 -13.59
C HIS A 81 -9.38 1.77 -12.12
N ILE A 82 -8.40 2.05 -11.24
CA ILE A 82 -8.57 2.04 -9.79
C ILE A 82 -8.44 3.46 -9.28
N ARG A 83 -9.35 3.84 -8.37
CA ARG A 83 -9.21 5.03 -7.54
C ARG A 83 -8.63 4.61 -6.21
N TYR A 84 -7.52 5.23 -5.85
CA TYR A 84 -6.91 5.04 -4.55
C TYR A 84 -7.27 6.24 -3.70
N GLU A 85 -7.92 6.01 -2.57
CA GLU A 85 -8.40 7.11 -1.73
C GLU A 85 -7.87 6.98 -0.30
N ILE A 86 -7.49 8.11 0.27
CA ILE A 86 -7.15 8.23 1.69
C ILE A 86 -8.23 9.13 2.30
N HIS A 87 -8.96 8.55 3.23
CA HIS A 87 -10.05 9.21 3.94
C HIS A 87 -9.58 9.60 5.34
N ILE A 88 -9.83 10.83 5.73
CA ILE A 88 -9.41 11.39 7.01
C ILE A 88 -10.61 11.97 7.73
N ASP A 89 -10.97 11.35 8.86
CA ASP A 89 -11.87 11.88 9.86
C ASP A 89 -11.01 12.65 10.89
N ASN A 90 -11.12 13.96 10.91
CA ASN A 90 -10.40 14.83 11.82
C ASN A 90 -11.33 15.60 12.80
N ASP A 91 -12.62 15.30 12.78
CA ASP A 91 -13.61 15.87 13.69
C ASP A 91 -14.53 14.79 14.29
N ALA A 92 -14.08 14.14 15.34
CA ALA A 92 -14.83 13.09 16.04
C ALA A 92 -16.25 13.51 16.53
N SER A 93 -16.60 14.79 16.41
CA SER A 93 -17.94 15.29 16.75
C SER A 93 -18.95 15.17 15.60
N LYS A 94 -18.48 14.85 14.39
CA LYS A 94 -19.28 14.69 13.19
C LYS A 94 -19.08 13.29 12.59
N PRO A 95 -20.09 12.69 12.05
CA PRO A 95 -19.93 11.43 11.33
C PRO A 95 -19.40 11.69 9.90
N GLY A 96 -18.40 10.92 9.49
CA GLY A 96 -17.85 10.96 8.13
C GLY A 96 -16.42 11.48 8.05
N ASP A 97 -15.89 11.49 6.85
CA ASP A 97 -14.52 11.90 6.57
C ASP A 97 -14.53 13.33 6.04
N GLU A 98 -13.91 14.27 6.74
CA GLU A 98 -13.87 15.68 6.29
C GLU A 98 -12.93 15.86 5.09
N ILE A 99 -11.84 15.10 5.03
CA ILE A 99 -10.84 15.25 3.99
C ILE A 99 -10.70 13.93 3.24
N VAL A 100 -10.72 14.02 1.90
CA VAL A 100 -10.48 12.88 1.03
C VAL A 100 -9.41 13.24 0.00
N TYR A 101 -8.35 12.46 -0.07
CA TYR A 101 -7.36 12.50 -1.12
C TYR A 101 -7.63 11.37 -2.11
N ARG A 102 -7.72 11.70 -3.40
CA ARG A 102 -8.02 10.75 -4.48
C ARG A 102 -6.91 10.74 -5.50
N PHE A 103 -6.31 9.58 -5.72
CA PHE A 103 -5.27 9.34 -6.71
C PHE A 103 -5.83 8.53 -7.88
N THR A 104 -5.51 8.97 -9.08
CA THR A 104 -5.76 8.23 -10.32
C THR A 104 -4.49 8.20 -11.15
N PHE A 105 -4.24 7.08 -11.83
CA PHE A 105 -2.99 6.85 -12.54
C PHE A 105 -3.22 6.70 -14.03
N SER A 106 -2.21 7.09 -14.81
CA SER A 106 -2.15 6.91 -16.26
C SER A 106 -0.78 6.38 -16.66
N ARG A 107 -0.75 5.53 -17.69
CA ARG A 107 0.49 4.95 -18.20
C ARG A 107 0.63 5.21 -19.68
N VAL A 108 1.87 5.50 -20.09
CA VAL A 108 2.25 5.62 -21.48
C VAL A 108 3.39 4.65 -21.75
N ASN A 109 3.16 3.72 -22.67
CA ASN A 109 4.20 2.85 -23.22
C ASN A 109 4.65 3.45 -24.55
N GLU A 110 5.84 4.05 -24.59
CA GLU A 110 6.36 4.76 -25.78
C GLU A 110 6.71 3.82 -26.92
N ASP A 111 7.15 2.60 -26.60
CA ASP A 111 7.46 1.56 -27.60
C ASP A 111 6.83 0.22 -27.19
N PRO A 112 5.60 -0.05 -27.62
CA PRO A 112 4.90 -1.28 -27.28
C PRO A 112 5.45 -2.53 -28.01
N THR A 113 6.44 -2.38 -28.85
CA THR A 113 7.08 -3.52 -29.54
C THR A 113 8.08 -4.27 -28.65
N THR A 114 8.35 -3.76 -27.47
CA THR A 114 9.25 -4.35 -26.48
C THR A 114 8.58 -4.48 -25.12
N PHE A 115 9.03 -5.45 -24.35
CA PHE A 115 8.62 -5.63 -22.96
C PHE A 115 9.51 -4.86 -21.95
N PHE A 116 10.57 -4.20 -22.44
CA PHE A 116 11.46 -3.47 -21.54
C PHE A 116 10.82 -2.16 -21.06
N ASN A 117 10.69 -1.99 -19.75
CA ASN A 117 10.20 -0.75 -19.15
C ASN A 117 11.25 0.37 -19.20
N ILE A 118 12.52 0.01 -19.24
CA ILE A 118 13.65 0.92 -19.47
C ILE A 118 14.41 0.40 -20.68
N ARG A 119 14.64 1.27 -21.64
CA ARG A 119 15.30 0.91 -22.91
C ARG A 119 16.05 2.08 -23.50
N LEU A 120 17.26 1.82 -23.98
CA LEU A 120 18.07 2.79 -24.72
C LEU A 120 18.21 4.15 -23.99
N GLY A 121 18.50 4.10 -22.70
CA GLY A 121 18.68 5.29 -21.88
C GLY A 121 17.40 6.04 -21.53
N LYS A 122 16.23 5.43 -21.69
CA LYS A 122 14.92 6.05 -21.44
C LYS A 122 13.99 5.15 -20.64
N ILE A 123 13.13 5.75 -19.87
CA ILE A 123 11.94 5.12 -19.33
C ILE A 123 10.96 4.94 -20.49
N ASN A 124 10.63 3.70 -20.81
CA ASN A 124 9.71 3.33 -21.86
C ASN A 124 8.26 3.26 -21.37
N LEU A 125 8.05 2.64 -20.21
CA LEU A 125 6.76 2.64 -19.52
C LEU A 125 6.75 3.73 -18.47
N LYS A 126 6.06 4.83 -18.75
CA LYS A 126 5.92 5.98 -17.87
C LYS A 126 4.59 5.92 -17.15
N THR A 127 4.62 6.12 -15.86
CA THR A 127 3.41 6.25 -15.04
C THR A 127 3.35 7.64 -14.45
N THR A 128 2.20 8.28 -14.53
CA THR A 128 1.90 9.56 -13.88
C THR A 128 0.65 9.42 -13.03
N TYR A 129 0.47 10.35 -12.09
CA TYR A 129 -0.73 10.40 -11.28
C TYR A 129 -1.33 11.80 -11.24
N ARG A 130 -2.64 11.82 -11.03
CA ARG A 130 -3.41 13.00 -10.66
C ARG A 130 -3.81 12.84 -9.21
N LEU A 131 -3.65 13.92 -8.43
CA LEU A 131 -4.17 14.00 -7.08
C LEU A 131 -5.27 15.04 -7.02
N GLU A 132 -6.40 14.64 -6.52
CA GLU A 132 -7.53 15.49 -6.19
C GLU A 132 -7.74 15.48 -4.67
N ARG A 133 -8.15 16.62 -4.12
CA ARG A 133 -8.46 16.80 -2.71
C ARG A 133 -9.87 17.28 -2.52
N SER A 134 -10.56 16.72 -1.57
CA SER A 134 -11.84 17.22 -1.03
C SER A 134 -11.66 17.66 0.41
N THR A 135 -12.37 18.69 0.83
CA THR A 135 -12.46 19.15 2.23
C THR A 135 -13.90 19.26 2.70
N ASP A 136 -14.82 18.61 2.00
CA ASP A 136 -16.26 18.62 2.25
C ASP A 136 -16.86 17.21 2.26
N GLY A 137 -16.05 16.22 2.67
CA GLY A 137 -16.51 14.84 2.76
C GLY A 137 -16.67 14.17 1.41
N GLY A 138 -15.88 14.53 0.42
CA GLY A 138 -15.92 13.92 -0.91
C GLY A 138 -17.04 14.41 -1.82
N GLN A 139 -17.70 15.52 -1.46
CA GLN A 139 -18.79 16.08 -2.28
C GLN A 139 -18.24 16.86 -3.48
N SER A 140 -17.13 17.59 -3.29
CA SER A 140 -16.42 18.26 -4.37
C SER A 140 -14.92 17.97 -4.29
N PHE A 141 -14.25 18.00 -5.44
CA PHE A 141 -12.83 17.73 -5.53
C PHE A 141 -12.13 18.84 -6.33
N GLU A 142 -10.99 19.30 -5.83
CA GLU A 142 -10.06 20.15 -6.54
C GLU A 142 -8.80 19.36 -6.93
N THR A 143 -8.28 19.59 -8.13
CA THR A 143 -7.02 18.99 -8.54
C THR A 143 -5.86 19.75 -7.91
N VAL A 144 -5.05 19.07 -7.11
CA VAL A 144 -3.90 19.65 -6.39
C VAL A 144 -2.55 19.20 -6.95
N VAL A 145 -2.51 18.07 -7.68
CA VAL A 145 -1.39 17.67 -8.56
C VAL A 145 -1.98 17.18 -9.87
N VAL A 146 -1.51 17.73 -11.00
CA VAL A 146 -2.07 17.43 -12.32
C VAL A 146 -1.40 16.21 -12.96
N GLU A 147 -0.08 16.12 -12.89
CA GLU A 147 0.74 15.11 -13.59
C GLU A 147 1.99 14.80 -12.76
N GLY A 148 1.78 14.27 -11.55
CA GLY A 148 2.86 13.82 -10.68
C GLY A 148 3.56 12.60 -11.28
N MET A 149 4.88 12.54 -11.16
CA MET A 149 5.66 11.41 -11.68
C MET A 149 5.65 10.24 -10.70
N VAL A 150 5.61 9.01 -11.26
CA VAL A 150 5.93 7.78 -10.55
C VAL A 150 7.31 7.33 -11.01
N PRO A 151 8.28 7.12 -10.12
CA PRO A 151 9.60 6.65 -10.52
C PRO A 151 9.48 5.22 -11.10
N PRO A 152 10.39 4.81 -11.99
CA PRO A 152 10.40 3.45 -12.48
C PRO A 152 10.74 2.48 -11.35
N ALA A 153 10.25 1.25 -11.42
CA ALA A 153 10.70 0.21 -10.51
C ALA A 153 12.22 0.00 -10.61
N TYR A 154 12.87 -0.31 -9.48
CA TYR A 154 14.28 -0.69 -9.48
C TYR A 154 14.46 -2.09 -10.07
N ILE A 155 14.51 -2.15 -11.40
CA ILE A 155 14.64 -3.40 -12.14
C ILE A 155 16.00 -4.07 -11.88
N GLY A 156 17.02 -3.27 -11.67
CA GLY A 156 18.38 -3.70 -11.37
C GLY A 156 19.42 -2.69 -11.83
N PRO A 157 20.67 -2.83 -11.37
CA PRO A 157 21.73 -1.83 -11.58
C PRO A 157 22.05 -1.58 -13.06
N ARG A 158 21.91 -2.58 -13.92
CA ARG A 158 22.16 -2.38 -15.37
C ARG A 158 21.12 -1.47 -16.01
N SER A 159 19.87 -1.57 -15.57
CA SER A 159 18.78 -0.76 -16.12
C SER A 159 18.75 0.65 -15.54
N ILE A 160 19.12 0.80 -14.29
CA ILE A 160 19.09 2.10 -13.60
C ILE A 160 20.42 2.84 -13.73
N GLU A 161 21.51 2.26 -13.24
CA GLU A 161 22.82 2.93 -13.11
C GLU A 161 23.68 2.75 -14.35
N GLY A 162 23.48 1.67 -15.09
CA GLY A 162 24.31 1.33 -16.24
C GLY A 162 24.14 2.29 -17.41
N GLY A 163 25.22 2.50 -18.17
CA GLY A 163 25.21 3.42 -19.33
C GLY A 163 24.31 3.00 -20.51
N ALA A 164 23.86 1.74 -20.55
CA ALA A 164 22.83 1.28 -21.48
C ALA A 164 21.41 1.44 -20.93
N GLY A 165 21.29 1.71 -19.64
CA GLY A 165 20.07 2.03 -18.91
C GLY A 165 19.91 3.54 -18.76
N LEU A 166 19.38 3.97 -17.62
CA LEU A 166 19.13 5.39 -17.34
C LEU A 166 20.42 6.17 -17.00
N GLY A 167 21.47 5.48 -16.52
CA GLY A 167 22.68 6.12 -16.02
C GLY A 167 22.42 7.03 -14.83
N ALA A 168 21.44 6.71 -14.02
CA ALA A 168 20.93 7.51 -12.92
C ALA A 168 21.20 6.83 -11.55
N VAL A 169 21.25 7.63 -10.49
CA VAL A 169 21.18 7.16 -9.11
C VAL A 169 19.72 7.01 -8.75
N TYR A 170 19.32 5.87 -8.19
CA TYR A 170 17.89 5.60 -7.95
C TYR A 170 17.27 6.55 -6.92
N GLU A 171 18.02 6.91 -5.90
CA GLU A 171 17.60 7.87 -4.88
C GLU A 171 17.28 9.26 -5.47
N ASP A 172 18.00 9.64 -6.54
CA ASP A 172 17.72 10.89 -7.25
C ASP A 172 16.40 10.80 -8.02
N LEU A 173 16.06 9.64 -8.59
CA LEU A 173 14.77 9.41 -9.25
C LEU A 173 13.62 9.45 -8.25
N ILE A 174 13.81 8.89 -7.05
CA ILE A 174 12.84 8.98 -5.95
C ILE A 174 12.66 10.44 -5.52
N ALA A 175 13.76 11.17 -5.30
CA ALA A 175 13.70 12.57 -4.89
C ALA A 175 13.00 13.46 -5.92
N GLN A 176 13.21 13.22 -7.20
CA GLN A 176 12.54 13.93 -8.30
C GLN A 176 11.05 13.63 -8.39
N ALA A 177 10.61 12.48 -7.89
CA ALA A 177 9.20 12.08 -7.89
C ALA A 177 8.41 12.60 -6.68
N ILE A 178 9.07 13.33 -5.75
CA ILE A 178 8.37 13.99 -4.65
C ILE A 178 7.82 15.31 -5.16
N GLU A 179 6.51 15.36 -5.31
CA GLU A 179 5.80 16.57 -5.75
C GLU A 179 5.35 17.41 -4.56
N THR A 180 5.25 18.72 -4.77
CA THR A 180 4.55 19.61 -3.84
C THR A 180 3.24 20.03 -4.47
N SER A 181 2.13 19.69 -3.83
CA SER A 181 0.80 20.04 -4.32
C SER A 181 0.55 21.55 -4.28
N SER A 182 -0.48 22.01 -4.97
CA SER A 182 -0.89 23.41 -4.95
C SER A 182 -1.35 23.88 -3.55
N THR A 183 -1.65 22.96 -2.66
CA THR A 183 -2.09 23.20 -1.28
C THR A 183 -1.00 22.94 -0.23
N GLY A 184 0.20 22.55 -0.67
CA GLY A 184 1.42 22.47 0.15
C GLY A 184 1.79 21.08 0.67
N GLU A 185 0.99 20.07 0.39
CA GLU A 185 1.33 18.68 0.73
C GLU A 185 2.53 18.20 -0.09
N LYS A 186 3.44 17.48 0.53
CA LYS A 186 4.45 16.70 -0.18
C LYS A 186 3.88 15.32 -0.49
N VAL A 187 3.96 14.92 -1.73
CA VAL A 187 3.31 13.71 -2.26
C VAL A 187 4.34 12.86 -2.98
N PHE A 188 4.35 11.59 -2.68
CA PHE A 188 5.12 10.56 -3.37
C PHE A 188 4.20 9.39 -3.73
N CYS A 189 4.28 8.93 -4.97
CA CYS A 189 3.68 7.68 -5.41
C CYS A 189 4.76 6.85 -6.11
N GLY A 190 5.01 5.64 -5.64
CA GLY A 190 6.03 4.80 -6.25
C GLY A 190 6.32 3.55 -5.45
N PRO A 191 7.25 2.71 -5.93
CA PRO A 191 7.70 1.54 -5.19
C PRO A 191 8.46 1.97 -3.93
N ALA A 192 8.23 1.24 -2.86
CA ALA A 192 8.90 1.42 -1.58
C ALA A 192 9.00 0.08 -0.84
N ASP A 193 9.98 -0.04 0.04
CA ASP A 193 10.04 -1.15 0.95
C ASP A 193 8.91 -1.03 1.99
N ASP A 194 8.25 -2.14 2.26
CA ASP A 194 7.27 -2.21 3.34
C ASP A 194 7.98 -2.55 4.66
N PRO A 195 7.83 -1.74 5.71
CA PRO A 195 8.43 -2.01 7.02
C PRO A 195 7.72 -3.13 7.80
N PHE A 196 6.71 -3.76 7.23
CA PHE A 196 5.99 -4.86 7.84
C PHE A 196 6.68 -6.20 7.55
N PHE A 197 6.99 -6.95 8.61
CA PHE A 197 7.64 -8.26 8.51
C PHE A 197 6.80 -9.33 9.19
N VAL A 198 6.36 -10.32 8.42
CA VAL A 198 5.62 -11.47 8.93
C VAL A 198 6.05 -12.75 8.22
N ASP A 199 6.18 -13.85 8.97
CA ASP A 199 6.33 -15.18 8.38
C ASP A 199 4.97 -15.66 7.88
N LEU A 200 4.64 -15.36 6.63
CA LEU A 200 3.39 -15.79 6.01
C LEU A 200 3.23 -17.31 6.03
N GLY A 201 4.31 -18.05 5.74
CA GLY A 201 4.28 -19.50 5.77
C GLY A 201 3.92 -20.06 7.15
N GLY A 202 4.48 -19.49 8.20
CA GLY A 202 4.18 -19.90 9.58
C GLY A 202 2.79 -19.48 10.02
N ILE A 203 2.36 -18.27 9.72
CA ILE A 203 1.04 -17.76 10.10
C ILE A 203 -0.07 -18.59 9.44
N PHE A 204 0.04 -18.88 8.16
CA PHE A 204 -0.99 -19.63 7.41
C PHE A 204 -0.89 -21.16 7.58
N ASP A 205 0.16 -21.67 8.23
CA ASP A 205 0.21 -23.03 8.75
C ASP A 205 -0.39 -23.09 10.18
N LEU A 206 -1.65 -22.71 10.30
CA LEU A 206 -2.44 -22.67 11.54
C LEU A 206 -1.74 -21.94 12.70
N GLY A 207 -1.08 -20.84 12.40
CA GLY A 207 -0.40 -20.01 13.41
C GLY A 207 0.89 -20.62 13.94
N ASN A 208 1.57 -21.44 13.15
CA ASN A 208 2.90 -21.96 13.48
C ASN A 208 3.95 -20.85 13.40
N ALA A 209 3.78 -19.83 14.23
CA ALA A 209 4.65 -18.68 14.28
C ALA A 209 6.10 -19.06 14.64
N PRO A 210 7.10 -18.29 14.19
CA PRO A 210 8.50 -18.55 14.51
C PRO A 210 8.72 -18.62 16.02
N ARG A 211 9.42 -19.63 16.46
CA ARG A 211 9.76 -19.79 17.86
C ARG A 211 10.99 -18.94 18.18
N GLN A 212 10.92 -18.25 19.31
CA GLN A 212 11.97 -17.36 19.80
C GLN A 212 13.22 -18.15 20.09
N ASN A 213 13.87 -18.92 19.62
CA ASN A 213 15.13 -19.59 20.03
C ASN A 213 15.91 -20.18 18.84
N GLY A 214 15.85 -19.54 17.67
CA GLY A 214 16.59 -20.01 16.51
C GLY A 214 16.09 -21.36 16.01
N ASP A 215 14.79 -21.64 16.15
CA ASP A 215 14.19 -22.82 15.53
C ASP A 215 14.40 -22.73 14.02
N PRO A 216 15.10 -23.70 13.40
CA PRO A 216 15.36 -23.70 11.96
C PRO A 216 14.10 -23.82 11.11
N ARG A 217 12.93 -23.93 11.73
CA ARG A 217 11.62 -23.88 11.07
C ARG A 217 11.01 -22.49 11.04
N ASP A 218 11.71 -21.46 11.54
CA ASP A 218 11.24 -20.10 11.28
C ASP A 218 11.24 -19.86 9.76
N GLY A 219 10.25 -19.12 9.28
CA GLY A 219 9.98 -19.01 7.85
C GLY A 219 11.15 -18.45 7.06
N LEU A 220 11.93 -17.55 7.66
CA LEU A 220 13.11 -16.97 7.03
C LEU A 220 14.21 -18.00 6.79
N ALA A 221 14.38 -18.97 7.68
CA ALA A 221 15.36 -20.03 7.51
C ALA A 221 14.98 -21.05 6.42
N ARG A 222 13.71 -21.12 6.05
CA ARG A 222 13.21 -22.06 5.03
C ARG A 222 13.30 -21.55 3.60
N TYR A 223 13.38 -20.23 3.40
CA TYR A 223 13.26 -19.60 2.09
C TYR A 223 14.54 -18.86 1.64
N ASN A 224 15.60 -18.96 2.42
CA ASN A 224 16.92 -18.43 2.07
C ASN A 224 17.80 -19.48 1.35
#